data_85b61e18e685f2495be72a51c0de4ba5
#
_entry.id   85b61e18e685f2495be72a51c0de4ba5
#
_cell.length_a   1.000
_cell.length_b   1.000
_cell.length_c   1.000
_cell.angle_alpha   90.00
_cell.angle_beta   90.00
_cell.angle_gamma   90.00
#
_symmetry.space_group_name_H-M   'P 1'
#
loop_
_entity.id
_entity.type
_entity.pdbx_description
1 polymer ?
#
loop_
_entity_poly.entity_id
_entity_poly.type
_entity_poly.pdbx_seq_one_letter_code
_entity_poly.pdbx_strand_id
1 'polypeptide(L)'
;MLFRIVLLAVATLAVRADVRSCACDATNPETLEARECSLCREALKQPSDRPIFFLKDNNPSKPNRWLALPHDHFASVNPLGAMSAAERAELWDAAIAKAREMWGDSWAIAMNGDLSRTQCHPHVHIGKLLPGNESDNAILVDKPADIPVPKDGAGLWFHPVGSRLHVHGGEQINETVLMR
;
A
#
# COMPACT_ATOMS: atom_id res chain seq x y z
N MET A 1 35.12 -46.08 -12.67
CA MET A 1 34.11 -45.71 -11.64
C MET A 1 33.66 -44.25 -11.90
N LEU A 2 32.50 -44.07 -12.56
CA LEU A 2 31.94 -42.73 -12.81
C LEU A 2 30.99 -42.37 -11.66
N PHE A 3 31.37 -41.37 -10.87
CA PHE A 3 30.46 -40.74 -9.86
C PHE A 3 29.45 -39.86 -10.58
N ARG A 4 28.19 -40.25 -10.60
CA ARG A 4 27.09 -39.40 -11.02
C ARG A 4 26.71 -38.47 -9.84
N ILE A 5 27.03 -37.18 -9.96
CA ILE A 5 26.53 -36.17 -9.05
C ILE A 5 25.08 -35.86 -9.45
N VAL A 6 24.12 -36.25 -8.60
CA VAL A 6 22.71 -35.85 -8.72
C VAL A 6 22.57 -34.48 -8.08
N LEU A 7 22.42 -33.41 -8.89
CA LEU A 7 22.02 -32.11 -8.40
C LEU A 7 20.53 -32.15 -8.06
N LEU A 8 20.20 -32.14 -6.76
CA LEU A 8 18.85 -31.86 -6.30
C LEU A 8 18.60 -30.34 -6.42
N ALA A 9 17.79 -29.95 -7.40
CA ALA A 9 17.25 -28.60 -7.47
C ALA A 9 16.15 -28.45 -6.39
N VAL A 10 16.47 -27.77 -5.32
CA VAL A 10 15.48 -27.36 -4.30
C VAL A 10 14.69 -26.19 -4.89
N ALA A 11 13.50 -26.45 -5.41
CA ALA A 11 12.57 -25.40 -5.80
C ALA A 11 12.04 -24.73 -4.51
N THR A 12 12.53 -23.55 -4.21
CA THR A 12 11.96 -22.70 -3.18
C THR A 12 10.63 -22.18 -3.69
N LEU A 13 9.54 -22.80 -3.25
CA LEU A 13 8.19 -22.24 -3.41
C LEU A 13 8.15 -20.93 -2.64
N ALA A 14 8.17 -19.81 -3.36
CA ALA A 14 7.88 -18.51 -2.77
C ALA A 14 6.41 -18.54 -2.32
N VAL A 15 6.17 -18.75 -1.04
CA VAL A 15 4.85 -18.64 -0.43
C VAL A 15 4.44 -17.17 -0.58
N ARG A 16 3.46 -16.92 -1.45
CA ARG A 16 2.83 -15.59 -1.52
C ARG A 16 2.06 -15.37 -0.22
N ALA A 17 2.31 -14.26 0.45
CA ALA A 17 1.51 -13.85 1.59
C ALA A 17 0.05 -13.69 1.13
N ASP A 18 -0.88 -14.36 1.81
CA ASP A 18 -2.31 -14.23 1.54
C ASP A 18 -2.92 -13.27 2.55
N VAL A 19 -3.02 -12.00 2.16
CA VAL A 19 -3.61 -10.95 3.02
C VAL A 19 -5.13 -11.11 3.23
N ARG A 20 -5.77 -12.05 2.56
CA ARG A 20 -7.19 -12.37 2.77
C ARG A 20 -7.41 -13.21 4.03
N SER A 21 -6.37 -13.82 4.55
CA SER A 21 -6.39 -14.64 5.77
C SER A 21 -5.37 -14.14 6.80
N CYS A 22 -5.37 -12.83 7.05
CA CYS A 22 -4.45 -12.21 8.01
C CYS A 22 -4.67 -12.77 9.42
N ALA A 23 -3.60 -13.30 10.01
CA ALA A 23 -3.57 -13.82 11.37
C ALA A 23 -2.86 -12.87 12.35
N CYS A 24 -2.61 -11.62 11.95
CA CYS A 24 -1.89 -10.65 12.79
C CYS A 24 -2.78 -10.22 13.95
N ASP A 25 -2.34 -10.53 15.17
CA ASP A 25 -3.04 -10.20 16.41
C ASP A 25 -2.11 -9.41 17.33
N ALA A 26 -2.49 -8.17 17.63
CA ALA A 26 -1.72 -7.28 18.50
C ALA A 26 -1.57 -7.81 19.93
N THR A 27 -2.49 -8.68 20.36
CA THR A 27 -2.46 -9.31 21.70
C THR A 27 -1.62 -10.58 21.73
N ASN A 28 -1.24 -11.13 20.57
CA ASN A 28 -0.39 -12.31 20.42
C ASN A 28 0.87 -11.98 19.60
N PRO A 29 1.99 -11.61 20.25
CA PRO A 29 3.22 -11.20 19.58
C PRO A 29 3.78 -12.23 18.59
N GLU A 30 3.56 -13.53 18.80
CA GLU A 30 4.06 -14.59 17.92
C GLU A 30 3.47 -14.47 16.49
N THR A 31 2.22 -14.02 16.39
CA THR A 31 1.57 -13.80 15.09
C THR A 31 2.21 -12.66 14.31
N LEU A 32 2.85 -11.71 14.99
CA LEU A 32 3.48 -10.54 14.38
C LEU A 32 4.86 -10.83 13.78
N GLU A 33 5.42 -12.01 14.02
CA GLU A 33 6.68 -12.44 13.40
C GLU A 33 6.50 -12.86 11.94
N ALA A 34 5.27 -13.15 11.52
CA ALA A 34 4.96 -13.44 10.13
C ALA A 34 5.31 -12.24 9.23
N ARG A 35 5.83 -12.53 8.04
CA ARG A 35 6.27 -11.50 7.09
C ARG A 35 5.16 -10.51 6.73
N GLU A 36 3.96 -11.00 6.52
CA GLU A 36 2.76 -10.22 6.19
C GLU A 36 2.28 -9.32 7.33
N CYS A 37 2.73 -9.56 8.56
CA CYS A 37 2.39 -8.78 9.74
C CYS A 37 3.45 -7.72 10.10
N SER A 38 4.49 -7.56 9.28
CA SER A 38 5.59 -6.64 9.64
C SER A 38 5.14 -5.19 9.78
N LEU A 39 4.20 -4.71 8.97
CA LEU A 39 3.65 -3.36 9.10
C LEU A 39 2.71 -3.23 10.30
N CYS A 40 1.99 -4.30 10.70
CA CYS A 40 1.23 -4.32 11.96
C CYS A 40 2.16 -4.12 13.16
N ARG A 41 3.32 -4.82 13.17
CA ARG A 41 4.34 -4.65 14.21
C ARG A 41 4.93 -3.23 14.24
N GLU A 42 5.12 -2.59 13.09
CA GLU A 42 5.58 -1.20 13.04
C GLU A 42 4.50 -0.23 13.56
N ALA A 43 3.21 -0.49 13.28
CA ALA A 43 2.11 0.32 13.80
C ALA A 43 2.08 0.31 15.34
N LEU A 44 2.27 -0.84 15.98
CA LEU A 44 2.30 -0.96 17.44
C LEU A 44 3.45 -0.20 18.13
N LYS A 45 4.48 0.20 17.39
CA LYS A 45 5.58 1.03 17.90
C LYS A 45 5.28 2.53 17.84
N GLN A 46 4.22 2.90 17.13
CA GLN A 46 3.85 4.31 16.97
C GLN A 46 3.04 4.79 18.18
N PRO A 47 3.13 6.09 18.52
CA PRO A 47 2.25 6.68 19.53
C PRO A 47 0.77 6.55 19.13
N SER A 48 -0.07 6.16 20.08
CA SER A 48 -1.51 5.93 19.85
C SER A 48 -2.31 7.20 19.52
N ASP A 49 -1.73 8.38 19.77
CA ASP A 49 -2.31 9.69 19.42
C ASP A 49 -2.01 10.11 17.97
N ARG A 50 -1.32 9.28 17.19
CA ARG A 50 -1.07 9.50 15.77
C ARG A 50 -1.97 8.63 14.92
N PRO A 51 -3.05 9.17 14.37
CA PRO A 51 -3.96 8.38 13.52
C PRO A 51 -3.28 7.89 12.24
N ILE A 52 -2.35 8.68 11.68
CA ILE A 52 -1.56 8.31 10.48
C ILE A 52 -0.08 8.50 10.76
N PHE A 53 0.72 7.52 10.35
CA PHE A 53 2.18 7.58 10.41
C PHE A 53 2.82 7.22 9.09
N PHE A 54 4.11 7.53 8.94
CA PHE A 54 4.85 7.33 7.71
C PHE A 54 6.07 6.43 7.94
N LEU A 55 6.28 5.51 7.01
CA LEU A 55 7.50 4.72 6.95
C LEU A 55 8.18 4.94 5.60
N LYS A 56 9.49 5.01 5.60
CA LYS A 56 10.24 4.93 4.35
C LYS A 56 10.17 3.49 3.83
N ASP A 57 9.90 3.31 2.52
CA ASP A 57 9.94 1.97 1.92
C ASP A 57 11.35 1.39 2.10
N ASN A 58 11.44 0.25 2.73
CA ASN A 58 12.71 -0.42 3.01
C ASN A 58 13.24 -1.26 1.83
N ASN A 59 12.50 -1.32 0.72
CA ASN A 59 12.93 -2.01 -0.47
C ASN A 59 14.06 -1.21 -1.16
N PRO A 60 15.29 -1.75 -1.25
CA PRO A 60 16.42 -1.03 -1.81
C PRO A 60 16.25 -0.68 -3.29
N SER A 61 15.35 -1.35 -4.00
CA SER A 61 14.99 -1.00 -5.38
C SER A 61 14.00 0.16 -5.49
N LYS A 62 13.52 0.70 -4.36
CA LYS A 62 12.52 1.77 -4.27
C LYS A 62 12.95 2.87 -3.27
N PRO A 63 14.17 3.44 -3.42
CA PRO A 63 14.78 4.27 -2.38
C PRO A 63 14.03 5.59 -2.13
N ASN A 64 13.19 6.01 -3.05
CA ASN A 64 12.49 7.29 -3.02
C ASN A 64 11.01 7.16 -2.63
N ARG A 65 10.57 5.99 -2.17
CA ARG A 65 9.16 5.76 -1.80
C ARG A 65 8.94 5.85 -0.30
N TRP A 66 7.74 6.28 0.03
CA TRP A 66 7.21 6.30 1.38
C TRP A 66 5.90 5.52 1.45
N LEU A 67 5.56 5.10 2.65
CA LEU A 67 4.27 4.50 2.98
C LEU A 67 3.55 5.43 3.95
N ALA A 68 2.24 5.62 3.77
CA ALA A 68 1.36 6.16 4.79
C ALA A 68 0.48 5.03 5.30
N LEU A 69 0.35 4.93 6.61
CA LEU A 69 -0.37 3.86 7.30
C LEU A 69 -1.29 4.47 8.37
N PRO A 70 -2.54 4.00 8.48
CA PRO A 70 -3.34 4.29 9.67
C PRO A 70 -2.72 3.60 10.88
N HIS A 71 -2.90 4.17 12.08
CA HIS A 71 -2.43 3.51 13.32
C HIS A 71 -3.23 2.24 13.58
N ASP A 72 -4.54 2.30 13.37
CA ASP A 72 -5.43 1.17 13.63
C ASP A 72 -5.30 0.09 12.56
N HIS A 73 -5.36 -1.17 13.00
CA HIS A 73 -5.28 -2.33 12.14
C HIS A 73 -6.68 -2.76 11.69
N PHE A 74 -6.97 -2.54 10.42
CA PHE A 74 -8.20 -2.98 9.77
C PHE A 74 -7.96 -4.37 9.16
N ALA A 75 -8.16 -5.43 9.95
CA ALA A 75 -8.00 -6.82 9.52
C ALA A 75 -9.13 -7.23 8.56
N SER A 76 -9.04 -6.82 7.30
CA SER A 76 -10.08 -7.05 6.31
C SER A 76 -9.50 -7.17 4.91
N VAL A 77 -10.16 -7.99 4.09
CA VAL A 77 -10.12 -7.81 2.63
C VAL A 77 -10.77 -6.45 2.33
N ASN A 78 -10.25 -5.70 1.38
CA ASN A 78 -10.68 -4.33 1.10
C ASN A 78 -10.62 -3.41 2.35
N PRO A 79 -9.44 -3.13 2.88
CA PRO A 79 -9.29 -2.35 4.11
C PRO A 79 -9.85 -0.92 3.99
N LEU A 80 -9.85 -0.32 2.79
CA LEU A 80 -10.51 0.98 2.58
C LEU A 80 -12.01 0.91 2.80
N GLY A 81 -12.64 -0.22 2.48
CA GLY A 81 -14.05 -0.46 2.75
C GLY A 81 -14.37 -0.64 4.23
N ALA A 82 -13.39 -1.11 5.02
CA ALA A 82 -13.52 -1.26 6.48
C ALA A 82 -13.39 0.08 7.22
N MET A 83 -12.69 1.06 6.65
CA MET A 83 -12.55 2.41 7.20
C MET A 83 -13.84 3.21 7.06
N SER A 84 -14.12 4.07 8.02
CA SER A 84 -15.12 5.14 7.88
C SER A 84 -14.67 6.15 6.81
N ALA A 85 -15.61 6.96 6.32
CA ALA A 85 -15.29 8.04 5.37
C ALA A 85 -14.29 9.07 5.95
N ALA A 86 -14.38 9.34 7.26
CA ALA A 86 -13.49 10.26 7.94
C ALA A 86 -12.05 9.71 8.01
N GLU A 87 -11.88 8.44 8.39
CA GLU A 87 -10.57 7.79 8.45
C GLU A 87 -9.91 7.71 7.07
N ARG A 88 -10.69 7.42 6.02
CA ARG A 88 -10.15 7.46 4.65
C ARG A 88 -9.70 8.85 4.25
N ALA A 89 -10.52 9.87 4.53
CA ALA A 89 -10.17 11.27 4.21
C ALA A 89 -8.87 11.68 4.94
N GLU A 90 -8.73 11.33 6.21
CA GLU A 90 -7.53 11.60 7.00
C GLU A 90 -6.29 10.92 6.42
N LEU A 91 -6.41 9.64 6.01
CA LEU A 91 -5.32 8.91 5.36
C LEU A 91 -4.89 9.61 4.05
N TRP A 92 -5.87 9.99 3.21
CA TRP A 92 -5.58 10.65 1.94
C TRP A 92 -4.98 12.03 2.14
N ASP A 93 -5.53 12.85 3.03
CA ASP A 93 -5.02 14.19 3.32
C ASP A 93 -3.58 14.14 3.83
N ALA A 94 -3.29 13.24 4.76
CA ALA A 94 -1.93 13.04 5.28
C ALA A 94 -0.96 12.56 4.19
N ALA A 95 -1.37 11.57 3.38
CA ALA A 95 -0.55 11.05 2.29
C ALA A 95 -0.28 12.11 1.21
N ILE A 96 -1.28 12.92 0.84
CA ILE A 96 -1.14 14.03 -0.11
C ILE A 96 -0.22 15.11 0.44
N ALA A 97 -0.37 15.49 1.70
CA ALA A 97 0.51 16.47 2.32
C ALA A 97 1.98 16.03 2.27
N LYS A 98 2.25 14.75 2.62
CA LYS A 98 3.60 14.17 2.52
C LYS A 98 4.10 14.11 1.09
N ALA A 99 3.26 13.74 0.14
CA ALA A 99 3.62 13.67 -1.28
C ALA A 99 4.00 15.04 -1.85
N ARG A 100 3.23 16.08 -1.53
CA ARG A 100 3.50 17.47 -1.94
C ARG A 100 4.79 18.01 -1.33
N GLU A 101 5.04 17.73 -0.06
CA GLU A 101 6.30 18.09 0.60
C GLU A 101 7.51 17.56 -0.16
N MET A 102 7.42 16.30 -0.65
CA MET A 102 8.54 15.60 -1.28
C MET A 102 8.72 15.93 -2.77
N TRP A 103 7.63 16.12 -3.53
CA TRP A 103 7.69 16.16 -5.01
C TRP A 103 6.86 17.29 -5.65
N GLY A 104 6.38 18.28 -4.89
CA GLY A 104 5.52 19.34 -5.44
C GLY A 104 4.27 18.73 -6.08
N ASP A 105 4.00 19.03 -7.36
CA ASP A 105 2.85 18.50 -8.09
C ASP A 105 3.17 17.23 -8.92
N SER A 106 4.38 16.67 -8.78
CA SER A 106 4.81 15.48 -9.54
C SER A 106 4.60 14.18 -8.78
N TRP A 107 3.71 14.13 -7.81
CA TRP A 107 3.47 12.98 -6.97
C TRP A 107 2.35 12.08 -7.48
N ALA A 108 2.36 10.82 -7.03
CA ALA A 108 1.19 9.94 -7.06
C ALA A 108 1.12 9.12 -5.76
N ILE A 109 -0.08 8.67 -5.45
CA ILE A 109 -0.38 7.77 -4.34
C ILE A 109 -1.03 6.52 -4.91
N ALA A 110 -0.60 5.34 -4.45
CA ALA A 110 -1.08 4.07 -4.96
C ALA A 110 -1.34 3.09 -3.82
N MET A 111 -2.45 2.38 -3.89
CA MET A 111 -2.76 1.23 -3.05
C MET A 111 -2.95 0.00 -3.91
N ASN A 112 -2.19 -1.05 -3.64
CA ASN A 112 -2.36 -2.33 -4.31
C ASN A 112 -3.65 -3.03 -3.82
N GLY A 113 -4.27 -3.79 -4.72
CA GLY A 113 -5.42 -4.62 -4.38
C GLY A 113 -5.02 -5.86 -3.55
N ASP A 114 -6.02 -6.52 -2.99
CA ASP A 114 -5.85 -7.64 -2.04
C ASP A 114 -5.08 -8.84 -2.64
N LEU A 115 -5.16 -9.06 -3.95
CA LEU A 115 -4.41 -10.14 -4.62
C LEU A 115 -2.93 -9.82 -4.81
N SER A 116 -2.52 -8.58 -4.62
CA SER A 116 -1.13 -8.12 -4.85
C SER A 116 -0.49 -7.51 -3.61
N ARG A 117 -1.28 -7.15 -2.62
CA ARG A 117 -0.79 -6.73 -1.31
C ARG A 117 -0.04 -7.86 -0.62
N THR A 118 1.11 -7.56 -0.01
CA THR A 118 1.94 -8.53 0.71
C THR A 118 1.96 -8.29 2.22
N GLN A 119 1.23 -7.27 2.67
CA GLN A 119 1.14 -6.87 4.07
C GLN A 119 -0.31 -6.78 4.49
N CYS A 120 -0.62 -7.30 5.67
CA CYS A 120 -1.95 -7.29 6.24
C CYS A 120 -2.38 -5.89 6.66
N HIS A 121 -1.46 -5.11 7.21
CA HIS A 121 -1.76 -3.73 7.62
C HIS A 121 -2.06 -2.86 6.39
N PRO A 122 -3.15 -2.06 6.42
CA PRO A 122 -3.47 -1.12 5.35
C PRO A 122 -2.32 -0.13 5.15
N HIS A 123 -1.93 0.08 3.92
CA HIS A 123 -0.90 1.07 3.60
C HIS A 123 -1.06 1.57 2.18
N VAL A 124 -0.67 2.80 1.96
CA VAL A 124 -0.60 3.41 0.64
C VAL A 124 0.84 3.79 0.33
N HIS A 125 1.25 3.55 -0.90
CA HIS A 125 2.56 3.94 -1.42
C HIS A 125 2.52 5.38 -1.89
N ILE A 126 3.51 6.16 -1.50
CA ILE A 126 3.68 7.56 -1.87
C ILE A 126 4.98 7.67 -2.67
N GLY A 127 4.91 8.27 -3.85
CA GLY A 127 6.09 8.44 -4.69
C GLY A 127 5.91 9.48 -5.76
N LYS A 128 6.95 9.70 -6.56
CA LYS A 128 6.85 10.51 -7.75
C LYS A 128 6.15 9.73 -8.85
N LEU A 129 5.21 10.39 -9.56
CA LEU A 129 4.53 9.77 -10.70
C LEU A 129 5.54 9.42 -11.80
N LEU A 130 5.48 8.21 -12.30
CA LEU A 130 6.25 7.78 -13.45
C LEU A 130 5.63 8.37 -14.73
N PRO A 131 6.36 9.13 -15.53
CA PRO A 131 5.83 9.73 -16.75
C PRO A 131 5.24 8.68 -17.72
N GLY A 132 4.12 9.02 -18.34
CA GLY A 132 3.47 8.16 -19.34
C GLY A 132 2.52 7.10 -18.78
N ASN A 133 2.23 7.10 -17.48
CA ASN A 133 1.26 6.18 -16.88
C ASN A 133 -0.19 6.73 -16.83
N GLU A 134 -0.44 7.84 -17.50
CA GLU A 134 -1.81 8.37 -17.63
C GLU A 134 -2.67 7.41 -18.45
N SER A 135 -3.93 7.23 -18.05
CA SER A 135 -4.90 6.43 -18.80
C SER A 135 -6.26 7.14 -18.85
N ASP A 136 -7.01 6.88 -19.92
CA ASP A 136 -8.32 7.52 -20.17
C ASP A 136 -9.43 7.06 -19.22
N ASN A 137 -9.19 6.03 -18.40
CA ASN A 137 -10.19 5.43 -17.51
C ASN A 137 -10.23 6.04 -16.10
N ALA A 138 -9.76 7.27 -15.95
CA ALA A 138 -9.76 7.94 -14.67
C ALA A 138 -11.04 8.74 -14.43
N ILE A 139 -11.35 8.94 -13.16
CA ILE A 139 -12.37 9.91 -12.73
C ILE A 139 -11.70 11.12 -12.09
N LEU A 140 -12.27 12.28 -12.30
CA LEU A 140 -11.82 13.52 -11.65
C LEU A 140 -12.66 13.74 -10.37
N VAL A 141 -11.98 13.91 -9.24
CA VAL A 141 -12.60 14.27 -7.96
C VAL A 141 -12.04 15.60 -7.46
N ASP A 142 -12.87 16.37 -6.76
CA ASP A 142 -12.50 17.72 -6.32
C ASP A 142 -11.73 17.71 -5.00
N LYS A 143 -11.93 16.69 -4.18
CA LYS A 143 -11.30 16.57 -2.85
C LYS A 143 -11.03 15.12 -2.46
N PRO A 144 -10.08 14.87 -1.54
CA PRO A 144 -9.70 13.51 -1.11
C PRO A 144 -10.86 12.68 -0.56
N ALA A 145 -11.82 13.30 0.10
CA ALA A 145 -13.01 12.62 0.64
C ALA A 145 -13.91 12.00 -0.45
N ASP A 146 -13.79 12.46 -1.70
CA ASP A 146 -14.58 11.99 -2.84
C ASP A 146 -13.90 10.81 -3.57
N ILE A 147 -12.70 10.40 -3.17
CA ILE A 147 -12.00 9.23 -3.73
C ILE A 147 -12.84 7.98 -3.43
N PRO A 148 -13.27 7.25 -4.47
CA PRO A 148 -14.13 6.09 -4.29
C PRO A 148 -13.40 4.93 -3.60
N VAL A 149 -14.16 4.13 -2.88
CA VAL A 149 -13.67 2.83 -2.38
C VAL A 149 -13.70 1.83 -3.52
N PRO A 150 -12.55 1.21 -3.88
CA PRO A 150 -12.53 0.16 -4.90
C PRO A 150 -13.41 -1.02 -4.49
N LYS A 151 -14.06 -1.65 -5.49
CA LYS A 151 -14.86 -2.85 -5.28
C LYS A 151 -13.97 -4.11 -5.33
N ASP A 152 -14.48 -5.19 -4.77
CA ASP A 152 -13.93 -6.55 -4.91
C ASP A 152 -12.43 -6.67 -4.58
N GLY A 153 -11.96 -5.89 -3.60
CA GLY A 153 -10.56 -5.90 -3.18
C GLY A 153 -9.58 -5.39 -4.24
N ALA A 154 -10.06 -4.67 -5.25
CA ALA A 154 -9.19 -3.97 -6.18
C ALA A 154 -8.44 -2.82 -5.48
N GLY A 155 -7.33 -2.42 -6.07
CA GLY A 155 -6.60 -1.25 -5.63
C GLY A 155 -7.01 0.01 -6.40
N LEU A 156 -6.33 1.10 -6.09
CA LEU A 156 -6.44 2.38 -6.78
C LEU A 156 -5.11 3.14 -6.77
N TRP A 157 -4.99 4.10 -7.66
CA TRP A 157 -3.95 5.12 -7.58
C TRP A 157 -4.50 6.46 -8.05
N PHE A 158 -3.87 7.54 -7.64
CA PHE A 158 -4.29 8.88 -8.02
C PHE A 158 -3.14 9.89 -7.96
N HIS A 159 -3.30 10.99 -8.68
CA HIS A 159 -2.33 12.08 -8.76
C HIS A 159 -3.04 13.42 -9.01
N PRO A 160 -2.36 14.57 -8.84
CA PRO A 160 -2.97 15.87 -9.08
C PRO A 160 -3.07 16.18 -10.58
N VAL A 161 -4.19 16.80 -10.96
CA VAL A 161 -4.39 17.41 -12.29
C VAL A 161 -5.01 18.79 -12.05
N GLY A 162 -4.18 19.83 -12.12
CA GLY A 162 -4.59 21.18 -11.71
C GLY A 162 -4.97 21.21 -10.24
N SER A 163 -6.19 21.68 -9.93
CA SER A 163 -6.72 21.72 -8.56
C SER A 163 -7.47 20.45 -8.13
N ARG A 164 -7.56 19.44 -9.00
CA ARG A 164 -8.33 18.21 -8.82
C ARG A 164 -7.42 16.99 -8.69
N LEU A 165 -8.02 15.85 -8.38
CA LEU A 165 -7.36 14.55 -8.35
C LEU A 165 -7.89 13.69 -9.49
N HIS A 166 -6.98 13.08 -10.22
CA HIS A 166 -7.27 12.06 -11.23
C HIS A 166 -7.11 10.69 -10.58
N VAL A 167 -8.22 9.94 -10.46
CA VAL A 167 -8.28 8.68 -9.72
C VAL A 167 -8.53 7.53 -10.67
N HIS A 168 -7.65 6.55 -10.62
CA HIS A 168 -7.68 5.31 -11.41
C HIS A 168 -7.96 4.14 -10.46
N GLY A 169 -8.87 3.27 -10.82
CA GLY A 169 -9.26 2.13 -9.98
C GLY A 169 -9.44 0.85 -10.78
N GLY A 170 -9.57 -0.25 -10.06
CA GLY A 170 -9.88 -1.56 -10.63
C GLY A 170 -8.67 -2.48 -10.84
N GLU A 171 -7.45 -2.00 -10.74
CA GLU A 171 -6.25 -2.80 -10.90
C GLU A 171 -5.77 -3.41 -9.58
N GLN A 172 -4.99 -4.50 -9.67
CA GLN A 172 -4.42 -5.16 -8.50
C GLN A 172 -3.03 -4.61 -8.14
N ILE A 173 -2.21 -4.24 -9.13
CA ILE A 173 -0.86 -3.72 -8.91
C ILE A 173 -0.80 -2.26 -9.34
N ASN A 174 -0.91 -1.36 -8.39
CA ASN A 174 -0.97 0.09 -8.65
C ASN A 174 0.35 0.81 -8.34
N GLU A 175 1.18 0.27 -7.47
CA GLU A 175 2.46 0.91 -7.11
C GLU A 175 3.47 1.02 -8.27
N THR A 176 3.23 0.35 -9.38
CA THR A 176 4.08 0.40 -10.59
C THR A 176 4.06 1.76 -11.28
N VAL A 177 3.03 2.57 -11.04
CA VAL A 177 2.94 3.96 -11.56
C VAL A 177 3.91 4.92 -10.86
N LEU A 178 4.52 4.48 -9.77
CA LEU A 178 5.46 5.29 -9.00
C LEU A 178 6.90 5.02 -9.46
N MET A 179 7.69 6.08 -9.59
CA MET A 179 9.13 5.96 -9.82
C MET A 179 9.79 5.14 -8.70
N ARG A 180 10.81 4.38 -9.07
CA ARG A 180 11.64 3.61 -8.14
C ARG A 180 12.67 4.45 -7.40
#